data_25fbb46bd8e77e540b3cb04cd700d036
#
_entry.id   25fbb46bd8e77e540b3cb04cd700d036
#
_cell.length_a   1.000
_cell.length_b   1.000
_cell.length_c   1.000
_cell.angle_alpha   90.00
_cell.angle_beta   90.00
_cell.angle_gamma   90.00
#
_symmetry.space_group_name_H-M   'P 1'
#
loop_
_entity.id
_entity.type
_entity.pdbx_description
1 polymer ?
#
loop_
_entity_poly.entity_id
_entity_poly.type
_entity_poly.pdbx_seq_one_letter_code
_entity_poly.pdbx_strand_id
1 'polypeptide(L)'
;HNDGGNGVEGMWLDITKTGSDFTAVQNKFAGVWSSIANTFANYDQKLIFEGFNELNNGTQNAPSPSDLSNVNNLNQAFVTAVRNSGGESKKNQDRVLIVNGYNANIDNTVNGFVKPNDTIDDRLMLSVHYYDPYNFTLNENGTSEWDADTEYMEGQLQKIATFANGLN
;
A
#
# COMPACT_ATOMS: atom_id res chain seq x y z
N HIS A 1 4.30 -8.04 3.37
CA HIS A 1 5.71 -7.90 3.01
C HIS A 1 5.92 -8.17 1.51
N ASN A 2 7.13 -8.05 1.00
CA ASN A 2 7.44 -8.10 -0.44
C ASN A 2 7.47 -9.54 -1.00
N ASP A 3 6.37 -10.27 -0.91
CA ASP A 3 6.21 -11.51 -1.69
C ASP A 3 5.92 -11.21 -3.18
N GLY A 4 6.08 -9.96 -3.52
CA GLY A 4 5.72 -9.44 -4.80
C GLY A 4 6.86 -9.40 -5.77
N GLY A 5 6.51 -9.61 -6.95
CA GLY A 5 7.23 -9.84 -8.13
C GLY A 5 8.43 -8.99 -8.44
N ASN A 6 8.54 -7.81 -8.16
CA ASN A 6 9.71 -6.95 -8.43
C ASN A 6 10.74 -7.57 -9.41
N GLY A 7 10.29 -8.37 -10.38
CA GLY A 7 11.12 -9.12 -11.29
C GLY A 7 11.93 -10.28 -10.65
N VAL A 8 11.66 -10.63 -9.40
CA VAL A 8 12.32 -11.77 -8.74
C VAL A 8 11.61 -13.06 -9.13
N GLU A 9 12.37 -14.02 -9.65
CA GLU A 9 11.83 -15.31 -10.06
C GLU A 9 11.12 -16.02 -8.90
N GLY A 10 9.90 -16.49 -9.16
CA GLY A 10 9.06 -17.19 -8.19
C GLY A 10 8.16 -16.31 -7.35
N MET A 11 8.26 -14.99 -7.42
CA MET A 11 7.34 -14.07 -6.76
C MET A 11 6.02 -13.99 -7.55
N TRP A 12 4.89 -14.13 -6.85
CA TRP A 12 3.58 -14.17 -7.50
C TRP A 12 2.83 -12.83 -7.50
N LEU A 13 3.09 -11.96 -6.51
CA LEU A 13 2.45 -10.64 -6.41
C LEU A 13 3.17 -9.65 -7.33
N ASP A 14 2.89 -9.73 -8.62
CA ASP A 14 3.59 -9.00 -9.68
C ASP A 14 2.65 -8.02 -10.38
N ILE A 15 2.87 -6.72 -10.14
CA ILE A 15 2.07 -5.63 -10.72
C ILE A 15 2.39 -5.34 -12.18
N THR A 16 3.44 -5.95 -12.74
CA THR A 16 3.79 -5.75 -14.16
C THR A 16 2.96 -6.65 -15.08
N LYS A 17 2.23 -7.61 -14.52
CA LYS A 17 1.31 -8.47 -15.27
C LYS A 17 0.14 -7.67 -15.85
N THR A 18 -0.41 -8.17 -16.94
CA THR A 18 -1.53 -7.53 -17.65
C THR A 18 -2.63 -8.53 -17.99
N GLY A 19 -3.82 -8.04 -18.30
CA GLY A 19 -4.93 -8.88 -18.73
C GLY A 19 -5.28 -10.01 -17.76
N SER A 20 -5.44 -11.22 -18.28
CA SER A 20 -5.78 -12.42 -17.49
C SER A 20 -4.74 -12.75 -16.42
N ASP A 21 -3.46 -12.50 -16.69
CA ASP A 21 -2.37 -12.81 -15.76
C ASP A 21 -2.44 -11.88 -14.54
N PHE A 22 -2.72 -10.59 -14.73
CA PHE A 22 -2.94 -9.69 -13.59
C PHE A 22 -4.23 -10.05 -12.85
N THR A 23 -5.29 -10.43 -13.54
CA THR A 23 -6.53 -10.91 -12.90
C THR A 23 -6.24 -12.11 -11.98
N ALA A 24 -5.37 -13.04 -12.41
CA ALA A 24 -4.97 -14.17 -11.55
C ALA A 24 -4.20 -13.73 -10.31
N VAL A 25 -3.29 -12.74 -10.43
CA VAL A 25 -2.58 -12.13 -9.30
C VAL A 25 -3.59 -11.50 -8.32
N GLN A 26 -4.51 -10.69 -8.82
CA GLN A 26 -5.51 -9.99 -8.02
C GLN A 26 -6.43 -10.97 -7.26
N ASN A 27 -6.89 -12.02 -7.93
CA ASN A 27 -7.74 -13.05 -7.33
C ASN A 27 -6.99 -13.82 -6.22
N LYS A 28 -5.73 -14.18 -6.45
CA LYS A 28 -4.90 -14.84 -5.44
C LYS A 28 -4.68 -13.92 -4.23
N PHE A 29 -4.39 -12.64 -4.47
CA PHE A 29 -4.21 -11.64 -3.42
C PHE A 29 -5.48 -11.47 -2.57
N ALA A 30 -6.64 -11.33 -3.20
CA ALA A 30 -7.92 -11.25 -2.51
C ALA A 30 -8.20 -12.52 -1.69
N GLY A 31 -7.89 -13.72 -2.21
CA GLY A 31 -8.04 -14.99 -1.49
C GLY A 31 -7.15 -15.07 -0.25
N VAL A 32 -5.89 -14.61 -0.34
CA VAL A 32 -4.98 -14.52 0.82
C VAL A 32 -5.57 -13.61 1.89
N TRP A 33 -6.03 -12.40 1.50
CA TRP A 33 -6.61 -11.45 2.44
C TRP A 33 -7.92 -11.94 3.04
N SER A 34 -8.77 -12.61 2.28
CA SER A 34 -9.97 -13.26 2.82
C SER A 34 -9.62 -14.30 3.88
N SER A 35 -8.58 -15.09 3.66
CA SER A 35 -8.10 -16.09 4.62
C SER A 35 -7.57 -15.45 5.91
N ILE A 36 -6.74 -14.40 5.77
CA ILE A 36 -6.22 -13.64 6.92
C ILE A 36 -7.37 -13.01 7.70
N ALA A 37 -8.27 -12.31 7.02
CA ALA A 37 -9.38 -11.59 7.63
C ALA A 37 -10.36 -12.54 8.36
N ASN A 38 -10.60 -13.72 7.83
CA ASN A 38 -11.39 -14.75 8.52
C ASN A 38 -10.68 -15.33 9.73
N THR A 39 -9.37 -15.59 9.63
CA THR A 39 -8.56 -16.12 10.74
C THR A 39 -8.56 -15.18 11.95
N PHE A 40 -8.48 -13.89 11.68
CA PHE A 40 -8.43 -12.84 12.71
C PHE A 40 -9.77 -12.13 12.95
N ALA A 41 -10.87 -12.71 12.50
CA ALA A 41 -12.20 -12.10 12.57
C ALA A 41 -12.66 -11.77 14.00
N ASN A 42 -12.20 -12.51 14.99
CA ASN A 42 -12.58 -12.32 16.40
C ASN A 42 -11.72 -11.30 17.16
N TYR A 43 -10.63 -10.82 16.55
CA TYR A 43 -9.81 -9.77 17.13
C TYR A 43 -10.51 -8.42 16.98
N ASP A 44 -10.33 -7.55 17.95
CA ASP A 44 -10.95 -6.23 17.95
C ASP A 44 -10.29 -5.27 16.95
N GLN A 45 -10.81 -4.05 16.88
CA GLN A 45 -10.35 -3.00 15.96
C GLN A 45 -8.92 -2.47 16.25
N LYS A 46 -8.28 -2.89 17.34
CA LYS A 46 -6.87 -2.55 17.60
C LYS A 46 -5.91 -3.32 16.71
N LEU A 47 -6.36 -4.47 16.15
CA LEU A 47 -5.63 -5.15 15.10
C LEU A 47 -5.92 -4.45 13.77
N ILE A 48 -4.91 -3.82 13.20
CA ILE A 48 -4.96 -3.12 11.91
C ILE A 48 -4.40 -4.05 10.83
N PHE A 49 -4.95 -3.98 9.63
CA PHE A 49 -4.41 -4.69 8.47
C PHE A 49 -3.82 -3.72 7.48
N GLU A 50 -2.65 -4.06 6.96
CA GLU A 50 -1.97 -3.34 5.87
C GLU A 50 -1.92 -4.23 4.63
N GLY A 51 -2.36 -3.70 3.49
CA GLY A 51 -2.56 -4.48 2.27
C GLY A 51 -1.27 -5.11 1.74
N PHE A 52 -0.25 -4.32 1.61
CA PHE A 52 1.11 -4.71 1.17
C PHE A 52 2.12 -3.65 1.60
N ASN A 53 3.40 -3.98 1.51
CA ASN A 53 4.49 -3.05 1.81
C ASN A 53 4.81 -2.14 0.59
N GLU A 54 6.04 -2.03 0.17
CA GLU A 54 6.57 -1.17 -0.90
C GLU A 54 6.43 -1.84 -2.28
N LEU A 55 5.21 -2.11 -2.73
CA LEU A 55 4.96 -2.80 -3.97
C LEU A 55 5.33 -1.93 -5.18
N ASN A 56 6.24 -2.43 -6.02
CA ASN A 56 6.78 -1.74 -7.18
C ASN A 56 7.04 -2.72 -8.35
N ASN A 57 7.48 -2.21 -9.48
CA ASN A 57 7.73 -3.01 -10.71
C ASN A 57 9.12 -3.64 -10.79
N GLY A 58 9.92 -3.58 -9.72
CA GLY A 58 11.26 -4.15 -9.65
C GLY A 58 12.33 -3.39 -10.44
N THR A 59 12.02 -2.22 -10.97
CA THR A 59 12.97 -1.39 -11.71
C THR A 59 13.22 -0.06 -11.02
N GLN A 60 14.28 0.63 -11.42
CA GLN A 60 14.58 2.00 -10.98
C GLN A 60 13.81 3.05 -11.80
N ASN A 61 13.02 2.62 -12.79
CA ASN A 61 12.25 3.51 -13.63
C ASN A 61 10.98 3.98 -12.89
N ALA A 62 10.48 5.14 -13.30
CA ALA A 62 9.18 5.60 -12.85
C ALA A 62 8.07 4.58 -13.20
N PRO A 63 7.00 4.47 -12.38
CA PRO A 63 5.90 3.59 -12.68
C PRO A 63 5.21 3.95 -14.01
N SER A 64 4.82 2.95 -14.75
CA SER A 64 3.91 3.13 -15.88
C SER A 64 2.48 3.41 -15.38
N PRO A 65 1.59 3.97 -16.21
CA PRO A 65 0.17 4.10 -15.87
C PRO A 65 -0.49 2.76 -15.51
N SER A 66 -0.05 1.64 -16.11
CA SER A 66 -0.56 0.31 -15.76
C SER A 66 -0.06 -0.15 -14.40
N ASP A 67 1.18 0.13 -14.01
CA ASP A 67 1.69 -0.19 -12.67
C ASP A 67 0.87 0.53 -11.59
N LEU A 68 0.62 1.83 -11.77
CA LEU A 68 -0.20 2.62 -10.86
C LEU A 68 -1.64 2.08 -10.77
N SER A 69 -2.24 1.76 -11.92
CA SER A 69 -3.58 1.17 -11.96
C SER A 69 -3.64 -0.18 -11.26
N ASN A 70 -2.63 -1.03 -11.43
CA ASN A 70 -2.57 -2.34 -10.81
C ASN A 70 -2.41 -2.27 -9.29
N VAL A 71 -1.61 -1.32 -8.78
CA VAL A 71 -1.53 -1.05 -7.33
C VAL A 71 -2.89 -0.61 -6.76
N ASN A 72 -3.59 0.29 -7.45
CA ASN A 72 -4.92 0.73 -7.04
C ASN A 72 -5.95 -0.41 -7.05
N ASN A 73 -5.89 -1.29 -8.07
CA ASN A 73 -6.75 -2.47 -8.16
C ASN A 73 -6.47 -3.48 -7.02
N LEU A 74 -5.23 -3.62 -6.59
CA LEU A 74 -4.88 -4.45 -5.43
C LEU A 74 -5.38 -3.84 -4.12
N ASN A 75 -5.26 -2.52 -3.93
CA ASN A 75 -5.87 -1.83 -2.78
C ASN A 75 -7.39 -2.09 -2.74
N GLN A 76 -8.08 -1.97 -3.87
CA GLN A 76 -9.52 -2.26 -3.92
C GLN A 76 -9.84 -3.72 -3.60
N ALA A 77 -9.06 -4.66 -4.12
CA ALA A 77 -9.21 -6.09 -3.85
C ALA A 77 -9.01 -6.41 -2.36
N PHE A 78 -8.01 -5.79 -1.72
CA PHE A 78 -7.75 -5.89 -0.29
C PHE A 78 -8.95 -5.41 0.55
N VAL A 79 -9.39 -4.17 0.33
CA VAL A 79 -10.51 -3.59 1.07
C VAL A 79 -11.75 -4.46 0.91
N THR A 80 -12.08 -4.83 -0.31
CA THR A 80 -13.25 -5.68 -0.62
C THR A 80 -13.16 -7.04 0.07
N ALA A 81 -12.00 -7.70 0.02
CA ALA A 81 -11.79 -9.01 0.65
C ALA A 81 -11.96 -8.95 2.17
N VAL A 82 -11.40 -7.93 2.83
CA VAL A 82 -11.52 -7.78 4.28
C VAL A 82 -12.95 -7.45 4.69
N ARG A 83 -13.62 -6.49 4.03
CA ARG A 83 -14.99 -6.07 4.38
C ARG A 83 -16.01 -7.21 4.20
N ASN A 84 -15.79 -8.10 3.23
CA ASN A 84 -16.64 -9.27 2.97
C ASN A 84 -16.30 -10.48 3.83
N SER A 85 -15.28 -10.40 4.70
CA SER A 85 -14.82 -11.50 5.54
C SER A 85 -15.26 -11.34 6.99
N GLY A 86 -15.15 -12.42 7.78
CA GLY A 86 -15.38 -12.39 9.22
C GLY A 86 -16.79 -12.80 9.66
N GLY A 87 -17.68 -13.12 8.73
CA GLY A 87 -19.00 -13.69 9.00
C GLY A 87 -19.82 -12.87 10.02
N GLU A 88 -20.33 -13.54 11.03
CA GLU A 88 -21.20 -12.92 12.05
C GLU A 88 -20.47 -11.96 13.01
N SER A 89 -19.14 -12.07 13.14
CA SER A 89 -18.38 -11.23 14.06
C SER A 89 -18.43 -9.74 13.69
N LYS A 90 -18.53 -9.44 12.40
CA LYS A 90 -18.56 -8.08 11.78
C LYS A 90 -17.40 -7.16 12.19
N LYS A 91 -16.42 -7.62 12.99
CA LYS A 91 -15.32 -6.80 13.49
C LYS A 91 -14.40 -6.28 12.37
N ASN A 92 -14.34 -7.01 11.24
CA ASN A 92 -13.60 -6.55 10.07
C ASN A 92 -14.25 -5.31 9.40
N GLN A 93 -15.53 -5.04 9.67
CA GLN A 93 -16.20 -3.83 9.18
C GLN A 93 -15.74 -2.59 9.94
N ASP A 94 -15.40 -2.72 11.23
CA ASP A 94 -14.90 -1.60 12.03
C ASP A 94 -13.36 -1.46 12.02
N ARG A 95 -12.68 -2.40 11.37
CA ARG A 95 -11.22 -2.45 11.34
C ARG A 95 -10.64 -1.36 10.45
N VAL A 96 -9.62 -0.66 10.95
CA VAL A 96 -8.82 0.24 10.11
C VAL A 96 -7.98 -0.59 9.13
N LEU A 97 -7.99 -0.18 7.88
CA LEU A 97 -7.20 -0.78 6.81
C LEU A 97 -6.18 0.24 6.30
N ILE A 98 -4.93 -0.18 6.19
CA ILE A 98 -3.86 0.65 5.64
C ILE A 98 -3.69 0.30 4.16
N VAL A 99 -3.74 1.32 3.32
CA VAL A 99 -3.55 1.26 1.88
C VAL A 99 -2.35 2.12 1.47
N ASN A 100 -1.66 1.73 0.42
CA ASN A 100 -0.42 2.36 -0.02
C ASN A 100 -0.49 2.77 -1.48
N GLY A 101 0.18 3.86 -1.85
CA GLY A 101 0.52 4.15 -3.23
C GLY A 101 1.68 3.26 -3.73
N TYR A 102 2.04 3.43 -5.00
CA TYR A 102 3.17 2.73 -5.61
C TYR A 102 4.47 2.95 -4.81
N ASN A 103 5.11 1.85 -4.42
CA ASN A 103 6.34 1.82 -3.61
C ASN A 103 6.22 2.58 -2.27
N ALA A 104 5.02 2.83 -1.76
CA ALA A 104 4.75 3.69 -0.60
C ALA A 104 5.44 5.07 -0.66
N ASN A 105 5.87 5.50 -1.84
CA ASN A 105 6.60 6.75 -2.06
C ASN A 105 5.63 7.93 -2.15
N ILE A 106 5.98 9.07 -1.53
CA ILE A 106 5.11 10.26 -1.47
C ILE A 106 4.76 10.76 -2.86
N ASP A 107 5.75 10.95 -3.75
CA ASP A 107 5.52 11.51 -5.08
C ASP A 107 4.68 10.59 -5.96
N ASN A 108 4.96 9.30 -5.95
CA ASN A 108 4.18 8.31 -6.68
C ASN A 108 2.74 8.20 -6.13
N THR A 109 2.58 8.34 -4.82
CA THR A 109 1.26 8.34 -4.17
C THR A 109 0.44 9.55 -4.62
N VAL A 110 0.99 10.75 -4.53
CA VAL A 110 0.29 11.98 -4.96
C VAL A 110 -0.07 11.96 -6.45
N ASN A 111 0.80 11.37 -7.29
CA ASN A 111 0.60 11.33 -8.73
C ASN A 111 -0.29 10.20 -9.24
N GLY A 112 -0.50 9.13 -8.46
CA GLY A 112 -1.15 7.95 -9.01
C GLY A 112 -2.06 7.15 -8.08
N PHE A 113 -2.14 7.48 -6.79
CA PHE A 113 -3.03 6.78 -5.87
C PHE A 113 -4.49 7.20 -6.09
N VAL A 114 -5.36 6.19 -6.14
CA VAL A 114 -6.81 6.36 -6.12
C VAL A 114 -7.35 5.70 -4.85
N LYS A 115 -8.07 6.47 -4.03
CA LYS A 115 -8.71 5.96 -2.81
C LYS A 115 -9.65 4.81 -3.19
N PRO A 116 -9.47 3.59 -2.64
CA PRO A 116 -10.40 2.51 -2.88
C PRO A 116 -11.77 2.83 -2.29
N ASN A 117 -12.82 2.31 -2.93
CA ASN A 117 -14.16 2.37 -2.37
C ASN A 117 -14.22 1.49 -1.13
N ASP A 118 -14.68 2.05 -0.04
CA ASP A 118 -14.97 1.33 1.20
C ASP A 118 -16.47 1.48 1.53
N THR A 119 -17.06 0.45 2.11
CA THR A 119 -18.44 0.48 2.61
C THR A 119 -18.56 1.12 3.98
N ILE A 120 -17.44 1.42 4.62
CA ILE A 120 -17.34 2.00 5.96
C ILE A 120 -16.54 3.30 5.88
N ASP A 121 -17.13 4.37 6.36
CA ASP A 121 -16.49 5.67 6.41
C ASP A 121 -15.37 5.71 7.48
N ASP A 122 -14.34 6.51 7.22
CA ASP A 122 -13.26 6.82 8.16
C ASP A 122 -12.51 5.58 8.70
N ARG A 123 -12.37 4.53 7.88
CA ARG A 123 -11.65 3.31 8.23
C ARG A 123 -10.49 2.98 7.30
N LEU A 124 -10.11 3.90 6.42
CA LEU A 124 -8.90 3.80 5.60
C LEU A 124 -7.83 4.75 6.11
N MET A 125 -6.61 4.27 6.15
CA MET A 125 -5.41 5.04 6.46
C MET A 125 -4.45 4.91 5.29
N LEU A 126 -3.97 6.04 4.76
CA LEU A 126 -2.95 6.06 3.74
C LEU A 126 -1.56 6.00 4.40
N SER A 127 -0.73 5.03 4.01
CA SER A 127 0.65 4.92 4.46
C SER A 127 1.63 5.38 3.39
N VAL A 128 2.68 6.06 3.81
CA VAL A 128 3.84 6.40 3.00
C VAL A 128 5.12 6.14 3.79
N HIS A 129 6.19 5.79 3.08
CA HIS A 129 7.51 5.63 3.65
C HIS A 129 8.39 6.81 3.25
N TYR A 130 9.14 7.33 4.20
CA TYR A 130 10.00 8.49 4.01
C TYR A 130 11.44 8.14 4.43
N TYR A 131 12.36 8.18 3.46
CA TYR A 131 13.76 7.78 3.65
C TYR A 131 14.75 8.90 3.34
N ASP A 132 14.31 10.14 3.15
CA ASP A 132 15.22 11.25 2.94
C ASP A 132 15.78 11.80 4.25
N PRO A 133 17.03 12.19 4.30
CA PRO A 133 18.00 12.08 3.21
C PRO A 133 18.57 10.65 3.12
N TYR A 134 18.73 10.15 1.90
CA TYR A 134 19.25 8.81 1.61
C TYR A 134 20.57 8.49 2.31
N ASN A 135 21.47 9.48 2.39
CA ASN A 135 22.78 9.30 3.04
C ASN A 135 22.70 9.02 4.54
N PHE A 136 21.63 9.41 5.21
CA PHE A 136 21.42 9.12 6.63
C PHE A 136 20.66 7.81 6.85
N THR A 137 19.71 7.49 5.97
CA THR A 137 18.74 6.42 6.22
C THR A 137 19.13 5.08 5.60
N LEU A 138 19.60 5.07 4.35
CA LEU A 138 19.75 3.86 3.54
C LEU A 138 21.15 3.64 2.98
N ASN A 139 22.03 4.67 2.99
CA ASN A 139 23.37 4.53 2.46
C ASN A 139 24.31 3.97 3.55
N GLU A 140 24.74 2.72 3.38
CA GLU A 140 25.67 2.05 4.32
C GLU A 140 27.00 2.79 4.49
N ASN A 141 27.41 3.58 3.51
CA ASN A 141 28.60 4.42 3.54
C ASN A 141 28.26 5.90 3.79
N GLY A 142 27.07 6.20 4.23
CA GLY A 142 26.59 7.54 4.48
C GLY A 142 27.02 8.11 5.83
N THR A 143 26.23 9.05 6.35
CA THR A 143 26.47 9.71 7.63
C THR A 143 25.60 9.11 8.74
N SER A 144 26.12 9.09 9.97
CA SER A 144 25.35 8.79 11.17
C SER A 144 24.75 10.05 11.82
N GLU A 145 25.01 11.21 11.26
CA GLU A 145 24.51 12.49 11.76
C GLU A 145 23.38 13.00 10.87
N TRP A 146 22.32 13.46 11.51
CA TRP A 146 21.20 14.10 10.82
C TRP A 146 21.61 15.54 10.46
N ASP A 147 21.82 15.79 9.19
CA ASP A 147 22.08 17.12 8.61
C ASP A 147 21.01 17.51 7.57
N ALA A 148 19.85 16.90 7.68
CA ALA A 148 18.81 17.03 6.69
C ALA A 148 18.24 18.44 6.60
N ASP A 149 17.85 18.80 5.38
CA ASP A 149 17.04 19.96 5.08
C ASP A 149 15.63 19.76 5.65
N THR A 150 15.35 20.42 6.80
CA THR A 150 14.04 20.33 7.45
C THR A 150 12.95 21.00 6.63
N GLU A 151 13.23 22.01 5.83
CA GLU A 151 12.27 22.66 4.95
C GLU A 151 11.83 21.71 3.84
N TYR A 152 12.76 20.96 3.26
CA TYR A 152 12.43 19.91 2.29
C TYR A 152 11.54 18.83 2.91
N MET A 153 11.90 18.34 4.11
CA MET A 153 11.10 17.32 4.83
C MET A 153 9.68 17.83 5.12
N GLU A 154 9.56 19.02 5.65
CA GLU A 154 8.26 19.63 5.94
C GLU A 154 7.43 19.80 4.67
N GLY A 155 8.05 20.19 3.56
CA GLY A 155 7.42 20.28 2.26
C GLY A 155 6.86 18.94 1.77
N GLN A 156 7.61 17.85 1.91
CA GLN A 156 7.15 16.51 1.55
C GLN A 156 5.99 16.03 2.45
N LEU A 157 6.08 16.25 3.75
CA LEU A 157 5.02 15.90 4.69
C LEU A 157 3.75 16.72 4.45
N GLN A 158 3.89 18.01 4.17
CA GLN A 158 2.77 18.88 3.82
C GLN A 158 2.12 18.47 2.49
N LYS A 159 2.90 18.06 1.52
CA LYS A 159 2.44 17.56 0.22
C LYS A 159 1.51 16.36 0.38
N ILE A 160 1.95 15.34 1.13
CA ILE A 160 1.13 14.15 1.34
C ILE A 160 -0.08 14.43 2.23
N ALA A 161 0.04 15.28 3.25
CA ALA A 161 -1.07 15.67 4.11
C ALA A 161 -2.16 16.41 3.31
N THR A 162 -1.75 17.34 2.44
CA THR A 162 -2.68 18.07 1.56
C THR A 162 -3.41 17.12 0.61
N PHE A 163 -2.66 16.17 0.01
CA PHE A 163 -3.23 15.15 -0.85
C PHE A 163 -4.26 14.28 -0.11
N ALA A 164 -3.89 13.74 1.05
CA ALA A 164 -4.75 12.87 1.86
C ALA A 164 -6.04 13.58 2.29
N ASN A 165 -5.96 14.85 2.69
CA ASN A 165 -7.14 15.66 3.03
C ASN A 165 -8.07 15.91 1.84
N GLY A 166 -7.55 15.88 0.61
CA GLY A 166 -8.34 15.99 -0.61
C GLY A 166 -9.03 14.70 -1.05
N LEU A 167 -8.75 13.57 -0.40
CA LEU A 167 -9.37 12.27 -0.70
C LEU A 167 -10.71 12.03 0.01
N ASN A 168 -11.15 12.94 0.85
CA ASN A 168 -12.40 12.86 1.64
C ASN A 168 -13.63 13.15 0.79
#